data_2db07155b366a2c54f4a424af6169807
#
_entry.id   2db07155b366a2c54f4a424af6169807
#
_cell.length_a   1.000
_cell.length_b   1.000
_cell.length_c   1.000
_cell.angle_alpha   90.00
_cell.angle_beta   90.00
_cell.angle_gamma   90.00
#
_symmetry.space_group_name_H-M   'P 1'
#
loop_
_entity.id
_entity.type
_entity.pdbx_description
1 polymer ?
#
loop_
_entity_poly.entity_id
_entity_poly.type
_entity_poly.pdbx_seq_one_letter_code
_entity_poly.pdbx_strand_id
1 'polypeptide(L)'
;MPTYVKGQQIVLFQDLYQRYSKLALTVDTDRPVAIRGLEKRLIRVLQTKGKFGIFDIYLRRGLLWQRDQASLKRIDFSSKKEQEAVPSWSWMAYNGEIRYTGVPLGGVEWDLWNQEILSPWEHAKENEKAPLELEVIVRDLKAIPPGTRVFLDEPNLNDDRSFKCVIIGSSNESSQGKGQVYYTLIVTPLGQGDLNLYERAGVASMHKHHIVLDKPGTKARLR
;
A
#
# COMPACT_ATOMS: atom_id res chain seq x y z
N MET A 1 13.21 20.12 5.90
CA MET A 1 14.03 19.48 4.86
C MET A 1 13.55 19.97 3.49
N PRO A 2 14.42 20.41 2.57
CA PRO A 2 14.00 20.90 1.26
C PRO A 2 13.21 19.84 0.47
N THR A 3 12.20 20.25 -0.29
CA THR A 3 11.33 19.37 -1.09
C THR A 3 12.11 18.48 -2.06
N TYR A 4 13.19 19.01 -2.62
CA TYR A 4 14.09 18.28 -3.52
C TYR A 4 14.74 17.05 -2.85
N VAL A 5 15.22 17.18 -1.60
CA VAL A 5 15.83 16.08 -0.86
C VAL A 5 14.82 14.97 -0.56
N LYS A 6 13.58 15.35 -0.18
CA LYS A 6 12.49 14.38 0.02
C LYS A 6 12.19 13.60 -1.27
N GLY A 7 12.15 14.28 -2.41
CA GLY A 7 11.95 13.64 -3.71
C GLY A 7 13.02 12.60 -4.03
N GLN A 8 14.29 12.93 -3.82
CA GLN A 8 15.41 12.00 -4.03
C GLN A 8 15.34 10.78 -3.10
N GLN A 9 14.96 10.97 -1.84
CA GLN A 9 14.79 9.86 -0.90
C GLN A 9 13.68 8.89 -1.33
N ILE A 10 12.54 9.45 -1.83
CA ILE A 10 11.44 8.65 -2.35
C ILE A 10 11.90 7.80 -3.54
N VAL A 11 12.52 8.43 -4.53
CA VAL A 11 13.02 7.74 -5.72
C VAL A 11 14.03 6.65 -5.35
N LEU A 12 14.94 6.96 -4.41
CA LEU A 12 15.97 6.01 -3.96
C LEU A 12 15.36 4.74 -3.37
N PHE A 13 14.48 4.84 -2.37
CA PHE A 13 13.95 3.63 -1.73
C PHE A 13 13.04 2.85 -2.68
N GLN A 14 12.27 3.54 -3.53
CA GLN A 14 11.41 2.90 -4.53
C GLN A 14 12.25 2.12 -5.55
N ASP A 15 13.31 2.69 -6.09
CA ASP A 15 14.22 2.00 -7.03
C ASP A 15 14.89 0.77 -6.38
N LEU A 16 15.39 0.92 -5.15
CA LEU A 16 16.00 -0.19 -4.41
C LEU A 16 15.02 -1.36 -4.22
N TYR A 17 13.78 -1.08 -3.84
CA TYR A 17 12.78 -2.13 -3.62
C TYR A 17 12.26 -2.75 -4.92
N GLN A 18 12.11 -1.96 -5.98
CA GLN A 18 11.79 -2.48 -7.31
C GLN A 18 12.87 -3.45 -7.80
N ARG A 19 14.15 -3.08 -7.67
CA ARG A 19 15.27 -3.97 -8.05
C ARG A 19 15.29 -5.22 -7.18
N TYR A 20 15.11 -5.07 -5.88
CA TYR A 20 15.10 -6.23 -4.98
C TYR A 20 13.94 -7.18 -5.26
N SER A 21 12.76 -6.67 -5.62
CA SER A 21 11.59 -7.50 -5.92
C SER A 21 11.80 -8.47 -7.10
N LYS A 22 12.73 -8.13 -8.00
CA LYS A 22 13.12 -8.96 -9.15
C LYS A 22 14.00 -10.15 -8.80
N LEU A 23 14.55 -10.17 -7.59
CA LEU A 23 15.44 -11.25 -7.17
C LEU A 23 14.62 -12.48 -6.82
N ALA A 24 14.97 -13.61 -7.45
CA ALA A 24 14.46 -14.91 -7.06
C ALA A 24 15.16 -15.38 -5.77
N LEU A 25 14.34 -15.83 -4.81
CA LEU A 25 14.82 -16.43 -3.57
C LEU A 25 14.52 -17.93 -3.59
N THR A 26 15.43 -18.73 -3.11
CA THR A 26 15.22 -20.19 -3.00
C THR A 26 14.07 -20.51 -2.04
N VAL A 27 13.91 -19.69 -1.01
CA VAL A 27 12.82 -19.79 -0.03
C VAL A 27 12.08 -18.45 0.02
N ASP A 28 10.88 -18.42 -0.51
CA ASP A 28 10.09 -17.18 -0.64
C ASP A 28 9.84 -16.50 0.71
N THR A 29 9.61 -17.29 1.78
CA THR A 29 9.38 -16.77 3.13
C THR A 29 10.59 -16.06 3.75
N ASP A 30 11.76 -16.16 3.16
CA ASP A 30 12.97 -15.48 3.64
C ASP A 30 13.10 -14.05 3.09
N ARG A 31 12.21 -13.62 2.18
CA ARG A 31 12.21 -12.29 1.58
C ARG A 31 12.34 -11.15 2.60
N PRO A 32 11.55 -11.09 3.68
CA PRO A 32 11.67 -10.02 4.69
C PRO A 32 12.97 -10.09 5.49
N VAL A 33 13.53 -11.30 5.66
CA VAL A 33 14.78 -11.51 6.40
C VAL A 33 15.98 -11.08 5.56
N ALA A 34 16.00 -11.45 4.29
CA ALA A 34 17.09 -11.16 3.37
C ALA A 34 17.30 -9.66 3.15
N ILE A 35 16.21 -8.86 3.09
CA ILE A 35 16.30 -7.40 2.90
C ILE A 35 16.48 -6.61 4.21
N ARG A 36 16.37 -7.23 5.36
CA ARG A 36 16.39 -6.56 6.68
C ARG A 36 17.58 -5.62 6.89
N GLY A 37 18.75 -5.97 6.38
CA GLY A 37 19.94 -5.13 6.47
C GLY A 37 19.78 -3.79 5.75
N LEU A 38 19.25 -3.83 4.54
CA LEU A 38 18.93 -2.63 3.74
C LEU A 38 17.82 -1.80 4.41
N GLU A 39 16.75 -2.43 4.86
CA GLU A 39 15.64 -1.77 5.56
C GLU A 39 16.13 -1.00 6.79
N LYS A 40 16.92 -1.65 7.66
CA LYS A 40 17.51 -0.99 8.85
C LYS A 40 18.41 0.20 8.47
N ARG A 41 19.16 0.09 7.38
CA ARG A 41 19.98 1.21 6.88
C ARG A 41 19.12 2.38 6.42
N LEU A 42 18.06 2.10 5.64
CA LEU A 42 17.14 3.12 5.17
C LEU A 42 16.39 3.81 6.33
N ILE A 43 15.92 3.06 7.33
CA ILE A 43 15.29 3.61 8.54
C ILE A 43 16.22 4.64 9.22
N ARG A 44 17.50 4.31 9.38
CA ARG A 44 18.49 5.23 9.97
C ARG A 44 18.75 6.47 9.10
N VAL A 45 18.95 6.26 7.79
CA VAL A 45 19.23 7.37 6.85
C VAL A 45 18.03 8.31 6.71
N LEU A 46 16.81 7.77 6.68
CA LEU A 46 15.56 8.53 6.58
C LEU A 46 15.10 9.09 7.93
N GLN A 47 15.75 8.72 9.03
CA GLN A 47 15.36 9.10 10.40
C GLN A 47 13.86 8.83 10.67
N THR A 48 13.40 7.63 10.38
CA THR A 48 11.99 7.23 10.43
C THR A 48 11.83 5.89 11.13
N LYS A 49 10.59 5.54 11.47
CA LYS A 49 10.19 4.17 11.80
C LYS A 49 9.78 3.44 10.51
N GLY A 50 9.81 2.12 10.53
CA GLY A 50 9.38 1.34 9.37
C GLY A 50 9.57 -0.15 9.56
N LYS A 51 8.83 -0.94 8.79
CA LYS A 51 8.94 -2.40 8.70
C LYS A 51 8.26 -2.88 7.42
N PHE A 52 8.65 -4.06 6.97
CA PHE A 52 8.07 -4.69 5.80
C PHE A 52 8.14 -3.83 4.52
N GLY A 53 9.23 -3.05 4.37
CA GLY A 53 9.44 -2.20 3.20
C GLY A 53 8.59 -0.93 3.17
N ILE A 54 7.90 -0.61 4.25
CA ILE A 54 7.11 0.61 4.39
C ILE A 54 7.75 1.49 5.48
N PHE A 55 7.88 2.77 5.20
CA PHE A 55 8.44 3.77 6.10
C PHE A 55 7.37 4.76 6.53
N ASP A 56 7.32 5.09 7.81
CA ASP A 56 6.33 6.00 8.39
C ASP A 56 6.29 7.36 7.67
N ILE A 57 7.44 7.99 7.50
CA ILE A 57 7.56 9.28 6.81
C ILE A 57 7.04 9.27 5.35
N TYR A 58 6.97 8.09 4.73
CA TYR A 58 6.49 7.87 3.36
C TYR A 58 5.41 6.80 3.28
N LEU A 59 4.66 6.59 4.40
CA LEU A 59 3.65 5.54 4.52
C LEU A 59 2.74 5.47 3.29
N ARG A 60 2.09 6.56 2.97
CA ARG A 60 1.12 6.62 1.87
C ARG A 60 1.74 6.29 0.51
N ARG A 61 2.92 6.83 0.22
CA ARG A 61 3.65 6.50 -1.01
C ARG A 61 4.15 5.07 -1.04
N GLY A 62 4.59 4.57 0.10
CA GLY A 62 5.07 3.19 0.26
C GLY A 62 3.98 2.16 -0.03
N LEU A 63 2.72 2.48 0.29
CA LEU A 63 1.57 1.61 0.04
C LEU A 63 1.15 1.56 -1.44
N LEU A 64 1.55 2.52 -2.28
CA LEU A 64 1.15 2.60 -3.69
C LEU A 64 2.10 1.82 -4.62
N TRP A 65 2.54 0.64 -4.19
CA TRP A 65 3.20 -0.32 -5.06
C TRP A 65 2.16 -1.14 -5.86
N GLN A 66 2.56 -1.67 -6.99
CA GLN A 66 1.73 -2.51 -7.85
C GLN A 66 2.60 -3.58 -8.52
N ARG A 67 1.98 -4.66 -9.02
CA ARG A 67 2.70 -5.59 -9.89
C ARG A 67 3.28 -4.88 -11.10
N ASP A 68 4.44 -5.32 -11.59
CA ASP A 68 4.98 -4.74 -12.83
C ASP A 68 4.23 -5.28 -14.06
N GLN A 69 4.47 -6.49 -14.48
CA GLN A 69 3.83 -7.08 -15.67
C GLN A 69 3.07 -8.36 -15.35
N ALA A 70 3.75 -9.34 -14.74
CA ALA A 70 3.14 -10.61 -14.38
C ALA A 70 2.27 -10.50 -13.12
N SER A 71 1.38 -11.48 -12.90
CA SER A 71 0.66 -11.65 -11.64
C SER A 71 1.66 -11.90 -10.50
N LEU A 72 1.35 -11.34 -9.34
CA LEU A 72 2.07 -11.68 -8.11
C LEU A 72 1.49 -12.97 -7.52
N LYS A 73 2.30 -13.68 -6.76
CA LYS A 73 1.88 -14.85 -6.01
C LYS A 73 2.01 -14.57 -4.51
N ARG A 74 0.91 -14.68 -3.78
CA ARG A 74 0.93 -14.55 -2.32
C ARG A 74 1.86 -15.59 -1.71
N ILE A 75 2.74 -15.17 -0.81
CA ILE A 75 3.63 -16.06 -0.06
C ILE A 75 2.88 -16.60 1.16
N ASP A 76 2.92 -17.91 1.36
CA ASP A 76 2.34 -18.54 2.54
C ASP A 76 3.30 -18.45 3.73
N PHE A 77 2.92 -17.67 4.74
CA PHE A 77 3.63 -17.52 6.00
C PHE A 77 3.00 -18.33 7.14
N SER A 78 2.08 -19.25 6.88
CA SER A 78 1.37 -20.03 7.91
C SER A 78 2.30 -20.87 8.80
N SER A 79 3.44 -21.30 8.27
CA SER A 79 4.48 -22.04 9.00
C SER A 79 5.37 -21.15 9.90
N LYS A 80 5.28 -19.85 9.75
CA LYS A 80 6.06 -18.87 10.53
C LYS A 80 5.27 -18.44 11.77
N LYS A 81 6.00 -17.95 12.78
CA LYS A 81 5.33 -17.35 13.96
C LYS A 81 4.51 -16.15 13.48
N GLU A 82 3.38 -15.88 14.13
CA GLU A 82 2.50 -14.75 13.80
C GLU A 82 3.26 -13.42 13.66
N GLN A 83 4.29 -13.22 14.47
CA GLN A 83 5.15 -12.03 14.48
C GLN A 83 6.07 -11.90 13.24
N GLU A 84 6.22 -12.97 12.48
CA GLU A 84 7.02 -13.06 11.26
C GLU A 84 6.14 -13.05 10.01
N ALA A 85 4.81 -13.15 10.18
CA ALA A 85 3.86 -13.00 9.10
C ALA A 85 3.98 -11.59 8.48
N VAL A 86 3.94 -11.53 7.17
CA VAL A 86 3.99 -10.27 6.42
C VAL A 86 2.56 -9.87 6.04
N PRO A 87 2.13 -8.65 6.40
CA PRO A 87 0.78 -8.20 6.09
C PRO A 87 0.57 -7.99 4.58
N SER A 88 -0.69 -8.10 4.12
CA SER A 88 -1.05 -7.97 2.70
C SER A 88 -0.68 -6.62 2.09
N TRP A 89 -0.67 -5.56 2.89
CA TRP A 89 -0.31 -4.23 2.43
C TRP A 89 1.19 -4.06 2.09
N SER A 90 2.03 -5.01 2.51
CA SER A 90 3.45 -5.04 2.16
C SER A 90 3.69 -5.81 0.88
N TRP A 91 4.50 -5.25 -0.01
CA TRP A 91 4.95 -5.94 -1.21
C TRP A 91 5.79 -7.20 -0.90
N MET A 92 6.40 -7.29 0.29
CA MET A 92 7.16 -8.46 0.74
C MET A 92 6.28 -9.68 0.99
N ALA A 93 4.96 -9.51 1.04
CA ALA A 93 4.00 -10.61 1.15
C ALA A 93 3.80 -11.36 -0.17
N TYR A 94 4.43 -10.91 -1.24
CA TYR A 94 4.24 -11.47 -2.58
C TYR A 94 5.56 -11.84 -3.22
N ASN A 95 5.55 -12.90 -4.02
CA ASN A 95 6.61 -13.24 -4.95
C ASN A 95 6.27 -12.66 -6.32
N GLY A 96 7.25 -12.00 -6.95
CA GLY A 96 7.13 -11.34 -8.25
C GLY A 96 7.65 -9.90 -8.23
N GLU A 97 7.71 -9.32 -9.42
CA GLU A 97 8.25 -7.97 -9.64
C GLU A 97 7.20 -6.91 -9.32
N ILE A 98 7.60 -5.92 -8.53
CA ILE A 98 6.76 -4.75 -8.25
C ILE A 98 7.34 -3.50 -8.89
N ARG A 99 6.48 -2.51 -9.08
CA ARG A 99 6.82 -1.11 -9.34
C ARG A 99 5.94 -0.19 -8.49
N TYR A 100 6.35 1.03 -8.31
CA TYR A 100 5.50 2.02 -7.64
C TYR A 100 4.63 2.75 -8.66
N THR A 101 3.40 3.05 -8.26
CA THR A 101 2.50 3.88 -9.06
C THR A 101 3.15 5.24 -9.33
N GLY A 102 3.05 5.72 -10.58
CA GLY A 102 3.65 6.99 -11.01
C GLY A 102 2.93 8.20 -10.42
N VAL A 103 3.02 8.38 -9.10
CA VAL A 103 2.44 9.51 -8.39
C VAL A 103 3.42 10.68 -8.42
N PRO A 104 3.01 11.88 -8.86
CA PRO A 104 3.88 13.06 -8.89
C PRO A 104 4.49 13.37 -7.52
N LEU A 105 5.73 13.85 -7.50
CA LEU A 105 6.41 14.24 -6.26
C LEU A 105 5.77 15.46 -5.59
N GLY A 106 5.13 16.33 -6.36
CA GLY A 106 4.38 17.49 -5.89
C GLY A 106 2.92 17.47 -6.38
N GLY A 107 2.09 18.38 -5.88
CA GLY A 107 0.71 18.50 -6.33
C GLY A 107 -0.21 17.35 -5.93
N VAL A 108 0.13 16.66 -4.84
CA VAL A 108 -0.68 15.59 -4.27
C VAL A 108 -1.01 15.93 -2.82
N GLU A 109 -2.28 15.90 -2.51
CA GLU A 109 -2.81 16.00 -1.16
C GLU A 109 -2.92 14.61 -0.55
N TRP A 110 -2.24 14.41 0.59
CA TRP A 110 -2.14 13.10 1.25
C TRP A 110 -3.08 12.96 2.46
N ASP A 111 -3.54 14.08 3.02
CA ASP A 111 -4.38 14.12 4.23
C ASP A 111 -5.81 14.55 3.91
N LEU A 112 -6.44 13.83 2.98
CA LEU A 112 -7.85 14.03 2.66
C LEU A 112 -8.73 13.61 3.86
N TRP A 113 -9.67 14.47 4.24
CA TRP A 113 -10.76 14.18 5.19
C TRP A 113 -10.39 13.48 6.51
N ASN A 114 -9.39 14.00 7.24
CA ASN A 114 -9.04 13.51 8.57
C ASN A 114 -8.65 12.01 8.62
N GLN A 115 -7.45 11.70 8.13
CA GLN A 115 -6.76 10.46 8.45
C GLN A 115 -7.43 9.18 7.93
N GLU A 116 -7.60 9.05 6.62
CA GLU A 116 -8.06 7.80 6.01
C GLU A 116 -7.13 6.61 6.26
N ILE A 117 -5.88 6.89 6.63
CA ILE A 117 -4.91 5.89 7.10
C ILE A 117 -4.14 6.45 8.28
N LEU A 118 -4.15 5.74 9.40
CA LEU A 118 -3.32 6.05 10.55
C LEU A 118 -1.98 5.31 10.44
N SER A 119 -0.93 6.01 10.86
CA SER A 119 0.38 5.39 10.95
C SER A 119 0.39 4.34 12.07
N PRO A 120 0.80 3.09 11.78
CA PRO A 120 0.88 2.06 12.80
C PRO A 120 2.00 2.33 13.81
N TRP A 121 2.86 3.30 13.54
CA TRP A 121 3.98 3.66 14.42
C TRP A 121 3.72 4.92 15.25
N GLU A 122 2.61 5.63 15.05
CA GLU A 122 2.32 6.89 15.73
C GLU A 122 2.16 6.71 17.24
N HIS A 123 1.51 5.62 17.66
CA HIS A 123 1.26 5.30 19.06
C HIS A 123 2.09 4.12 19.59
N ALA A 124 2.92 3.49 18.75
CA ALA A 124 3.74 2.36 19.17
C ALA A 124 4.89 2.83 20.08
N LYS A 125 4.98 2.26 21.28
CA LYS A 125 6.14 2.45 22.15
C LYS A 125 7.38 1.85 21.49
N GLU A 126 8.57 2.35 21.81
CA GLU A 126 9.84 1.93 21.20
C GLU A 126 10.10 0.41 21.25
N ASN A 127 9.52 -0.29 22.23
CA ASN A 127 9.67 -1.74 22.42
C ASN A 127 8.47 -2.56 21.92
N GLU A 128 7.44 -1.93 21.36
CA GLU A 128 6.31 -2.66 20.79
C GLU A 128 6.66 -3.24 19.43
N LYS A 129 6.21 -4.49 19.20
CA LYS A 129 6.33 -5.14 17.91
C LYS A 129 5.55 -4.30 16.89
N ALA A 130 6.13 -4.09 15.71
CA ALA A 130 5.44 -3.38 14.65
C ALA A 130 4.09 -4.04 14.39
N PRO A 131 2.99 -3.28 14.40
CA PRO A 131 1.66 -3.83 14.19
C PRO A 131 1.55 -4.41 12.79
N LEU A 132 0.79 -5.51 12.68
CA LEU A 132 0.50 -6.14 11.39
C LEU A 132 -0.72 -5.53 10.71
N GLU A 133 -1.42 -4.63 11.40
CA GLU A 133 -2.67 -4.03 10.93
C GLU A 133 -2.53 -2.51 10.83
N LEU A 134 -3.08 -1.97 9.73
CA LEU A 134 -3.25 -0.51 9.56
C LEU A 134 -4.70 -0.15 9.86
N GLU A 135 -4.93 0.88 10.65
CA GLU A 135 -6.26 1.47 10.77
C GLU A 135 -6.56 2.31 9.52
N VAL A 136 -7.68 2.02 8.88
CA VAL A 136 -8.06 2.64 7.60
C VAL A 136 -9.55 3.00 7.57
N ILE A 137 -9.90 3.93 6.68
CA ILE A 137 -11.29 4.20 6.31
C ILE A 137 -11.57 3.53 4.97
N VAL A 138 -12.46 2.56 4.97
CA VAL A 138 -12.88 1.82 3.78
C VAL A 138 -14.13 2.45 3.19
N ARG A 139 -14.18 2.60 1.86
CA ARG A 139 -15.28 3.16 1.10
C ARG A 139 -15.75 2.21 0.02
N ASP A 140 -17.03 2.30 -0.30
CA ASP A 140 -17.61 1.54 -1.41
C ASP A 140 -17.16 2.11 -2.75
N LEU A 141 -16.97 1.21 -3.72
CA LEU A 141 -16.74 1.56 -5.11
C LEU A 141 -18.06 1.59 -5.86
N LYS A 142 -18.21 2.55 -6.74
CA LYS A 142 -19.20 2.50 -7.82
C LYS A 142 -18.62 1.65 -8.96
N ALA A 143 -19.49 1.29 -9.93
CA ALA A 143 -19.05 0.52 -11.10
C ALA A 143 -17.80 1.16 -11.73
N ILE A 144 -16.76 0.37 -11.89
CA ILE A 144 -15.49 0.81 -12.49
C ILE A 144 -15.59 0.56 -13.99
N PRO A 145 -15.57 1.59 -14.85
CA PRO A 145 -15.63 1.42 -16.28
C PRO A 145 -14.39 0.69 -16.83
N PRO A 146 -14.54 -0.01 -17.94
CA PRO A 146 -13.40 -0.52 -18.71
C PRO A 146 -12.41 0.61 -19.01
N GLY A 147 -11.11 0.33 -18.85
CA GLY A 147 -10.04 1.32 -19.07
C GLY A 147 -9.61 2.12 -17.85
N THR A 148 -10.29 2.02 -16.71
CA THR A 148 -9.78 2.55 -15.44
C THR A 148 -8.50 1.82 -15.07
N ARG A 149 -7.48 2.58 -14.62
CA ARG A 149 -6.18 2.01 -14.22
C ARG A 149 -6.29 1.32 -12.86
N VAL A 150 -6.76 0.08 -12.89
CA VAL A 150 -6.82 -0.83 -11.73
C VAL A 150 -5.77 -1.91 -11.91
N PHE A 151 -4.90 -2.07 -10.93
CA PHE A 151 -3.87 -3.09 -10.91
C PHE A 151 -4.12 -4.01 -9.72
N LEU A 152 -4.81 -5.13 -9.96
CA LEU A 152 -4.95 -6.17 -8.95
C LEU A 152 -3.61 -6.90 -8.78
N ASP A 153 -3.25 -7.20 -7.54
CA ASP A 153 -2.00 -7.90 -7.21
C ASP A 153 -2.03 -9.33 -7.79
N GLU A 154 -3.19 -9.99 -7.71
CA GLU A 154 -3.47 -11.29 -8.30
C GLU A 154 -4.66 -11.16 -9.29
N PRO A 155 -4.44 -11.07 -10.60
CA PRO A 155 -5.50 -10.81 -11.57
C PRO A 155 -6.53 -11.93 -11.71
N ASN A 156 -6.24 -13.16 -11.26
CA ASN A 156 -7.15 -14.31 -11.29
C ASN A 156 -8.03 -14.41 -10.03
N LEU A 157 -8.12 -13.36 -9.23
CA LEU A 157 -9.07 -13.31 -8.12
C LEU A 157 -10.49 -13.40 -8.69
N ASN A 158 -11.24 -14.42 -8.23
CA ASN A 158 -12.62 -14.67 -8.68
C ASN A 158 -13.46 -13.40 -8.65
N ASP A 159 -14.28 -13.19 -9.69
CA ASP A 159 -15.16 -12.01 -9.88
C ASP A 159 -16.19 -11.81 -8.73
N ASP A 160 -16.37 -12.81 -7.87
CA ASP A 160 -17.31 -12.77 -6.75
C ASP A 160 -16.84 -11.96 -5.54
N ARG A 161 -15.60 -11.46 -5.54
CA ARG A 161 -15.09 -10.65 -4.41
C ARG A 161 -15.68 -9.24 -4.41
N SER A 162 -16.22 -8.85 -3.26
CA SER A 162 -16.65 -7.48 -3.02
C SER A 162 -15.43 -6.57 -2.82
N PHE A 163 -15.05 -5.84 -3.87
CA PHE A 163 -13.97 -4.85 -3.77
C PHE A 163 -14.48 -3.55 -3.18
N LYS A 164 -13.66 -3.00 -2.31
CA LYS A 164 -13.80 -1.64 -1.74
C LYS A 164 -12.49 -0.88 -1.92
N CYS A 165 -12.44 0.37 -1.51
CA CYS A 165 -11.21 1.15 -1.61
C CYS A 165 -10.89 1.92 -0.32
N VAL A 166 -9.59 2.18 -0.16
CA VAL A 166 -9.04 3.12 0.83
C VAL A 166 -8.37 4.25 0.07
N ILE A 167 -8.72 5.49 0.32
CA ILE A 167 -8.12 6.64 -0.34
C ILE A 167 -6.75 6.91 0.32
N ILE A 168 -5.72 6.96 -0.50
CA ILE A 168 -4.34 7.23 -0.07
C ILE A 168 -3.98 8.70 -0.22
N GLY A 169 -4.50 9.33 -1.27
CA GLY A 169 -4.28 10.73 -1.58
C GLY A 169 -4.99 11.12 -2.87
N SER A 170 -4.95 12.40 -3.22
CA SER A 170 -5.50 12.87 -4.49
C SER A 170 -4.58 13.89 -5.15
N SER A 171 -4.61 13.94 -6.47
CA SER A 171 -4.00 15.06 -7.20
C SER A 171 -4.77 16.33 -6.91
N ASN A 172 -4.06 17.46 -6.79
CA ASN A 172 -4.73 18.76 -6.86
C ASN A 172 -5.47 18.86 -8.20
N GLU A 173 -6.62 19.54 -8.21
CA GLU A 173 -7.34 19.76 -9.46
C GLU A 173 -6.38 20.32 -10.52
N SER A 174 -6.20 19.55 -11.58
CA SER A 174 -5.24 19.95 -12.60
C SER A 174 -5.80 21.13 -13.38
N SER A 175 -4.94 22.13 -13.61
CA SER A 175 -5.14 23.25 -14.52
C SER A 175 -5.47 22.84 -15.99
N GLN A 176 -5.58 21.54 -16.27
CA GLN A 176 -5.85 20.97 -17.61
C GLN A 176 -7.27 20.38 -17.75
N GLY A 177 -8.19 20.62 -16.83
CA GLY A 177 -9.59 20.17 -16.97
C GLY A 177 -9.84 18.66 -16.88
N LYS A 178 -8.84 17.85 -16.51
CA LYS A 178 -8.96 16.37 -16.42
C LYS A 178 -9.62 15.87 -15.14
N GLY A 179 -10.04 16.77 -14.24
CA GLY A 179 -10.62 16.40 -12.95
C GLY A 179 -9.61 15.82 -11.96
N GLN A 180 -10.00 15.79 -10.70
CA GLN A 180 -9.18 15.25 -9.60
C GLN A 180 -9.04 13.74 -9.71
N VAL A 181 -7.79 13.24 -9.58
CA VAL A 181 -7.47 11.81 -9.55
C VAL A 181 -7.20 11.38 -8.11
N TYR A 182 -7.85 10.32 -7.67
CA TYR A 182 -7.65 9.68 -6.39
C TYR A 182 -6.73 8.47 -6.54
N TYR A 183 -5.72 8.38 -5.69
CA TYR A 183 -4.84 7.23 -5.56
C TYR A 183 -5.39 6.36 -4.43
N THR A 184 -5.71 5.11 -4.72
CA THR A 184 -6.44 4.23 -3.81
C THR A 184 -5.79 2.87 -3.69
N LEU A 185 -5.90 2.25 -2.50
CA LEU A 185 -5.79 0.81 -2.38
C LEU A 185 -7.13 0.19 -2.74
N ILE A 186 -7.10 -0.92 -3.45
CA ILE A 186 -8.23 -1.82 -3.59
C ILE A 186 -8.10 -2.87 -2.49
N VAL A 187 -9.18 -3.06 -1.75
CA VAL A 187 -9.23 -3.98 -0.60
C VAL A 187 -10.42 -4.91 -0.70
N THR A 188 -10.32 -6.07 -0.07
CA THR A 188 -11.40 -7.07 0.01
C THR A 188 -11.54 -7.56 1.44
N PRO A 189 -12.76 -7.90 1.92
CA PRO A 189 -12.94 -8.46 3.25
C PRO A 189 -12.12 -9.74 3.46
N LEU A 190 -11.48 -9.87 4.61
CA LEU A 190 -10.70 -11.04 4.99
C LEU A 190 -11.58 -12.02 5.79
N GLY A 191 -12.39 -12.84 5.08
CA GLY A 191 -13.20 -13.89 5.67
C GLY A 191 -14.53 -13.44 6.27
N GLN A 192 -15.26 -14.40 6.87
CA GLN A 192 -16.64 -14.20 7.39
C GLN A 192 -16.72 -13.81 8.88
N GLY A 193 -15.59 -13.82 9.60
CA GLY A 193 -15.62 -13.68 11.06
C GLY A 193 -15.52 -12.25 11.59
N ASP A 194 -14.78 -11.37 10.91
CA ASP A 194 -14.57 -9.98 11.30
C ASP A 194 -14.91 -9.08 10.12
N LEU A 195 -16.06 -8.43 10.19
CA LEU A 195 -16.60 -7.57 9.13
C LEU A 195 -15.74 -6.32 8.86
N ASN A 196 -14.83 -5.99 9.77
CA ASN A 196 -13.97 -4.81 9.68
C ASN A 196 -12.52 -5.14 9.39
N LEU A 197 -12.20 -6.40 9.06
CA LEU A 197 -10.86 -6.82 8.68
C LEU A 197 -10.78 -7.01 7.17
N TYR A 198 -9.80 -6.35 6.56
CA TYR A 198 -9.59 -6.36 5.12
C TYR A 198 -8.16 -6.78 4.79
N GLU A 199 -7.99 -7.30 3.58
CA GLU A 199 -6.70 -7.49 2.95
C GLU A 199 -6.58 -6.61 1.70
N ARG A 200 -5.35 -6.28 1.34
CA ARG A 200 -5.05 -5.59 0.10
C ARG A 200 -5.26 -6.54 -1.08
N ALA A 201 -5.91 -6.02 -2.13
CA ALA A 201 -6.12 -6.72 -3.39
C ALA A 201 -5.44 -6.00 -4.58
N GLY A 202 -5.03 -4.74 -4.41
CA GLY A 202 -4.37 -3.98 -5.47
C GLY A 202 -4.33 -2.49 -5.24
N VAL A 203 -4.08 -1.74 -6.33
CA VAL A 203 -4.13 -0.27 -6.36
C VAL A 203 -4.88 0.22 -7.57
N ALA A 204 -5.42 1.43 -7.47
CA ALA A 204 -6.03 2.11 -8.59
C ALA A 204 -5.78 3.62 -8.57
N SER A 205 -5.82 4.21 -9.77
CA SER A 205 -5.92 5.65 -9.96
C SER A 205 -7.25 5.93 -10.63
N MET A 206 -8.15 6.61 -9.94
CA MET A 206 -9.53 6.78 -10.38
C MET A 206 -10.09 8.17 -10.09
N HIS A 207 -11.15 8.55 -10.80
CA HIS A 207 -11.84 9.82 -10.58
C HIS A 207 -12.90 9.71 -9.47
N LYS A 208 -13.27 10.86 -8.91
CA LYS A 208 -14.25 11.01 -7.82
C LYS A 208 -15.55 10.21 -8.03
N HIS A 209 -16.06 10.16 -9.26
CA HIS A 209 -17.32 9.51 -9.55
C HIS A 209 -17.32 7.98 -9.43
N HIS A 210 -16.14 7.36 -9.29
CA HIS A 210 -16.00 5.92 -9.04
C HIS A 210 -16.01 5.54 -7.56
N ILE A 211 -15.94 6.52 -6.66
CA ILE A 211 -15.88 6.31 -5.21
C ILE A 211 -17.17 6.86 -4.58
N VAL A 212 -17.71 6.15 -3.61
CA VAL A 212 -18.84 6.65 -2.81
C VAL A 212 -18.31 7.61 -1.75
N LEU A 213 -18.44 8.92 -2.00
CA LEU A 213 -17.93 10.00 -1.14
C LEU A 213 -19.03 10.76 -0.42
N ASP A 214 -20.28 10.57 -0.78
CA ASP A 214 -21.47 11.16 -0.21
C ASP A 214 -21.92 10.51 1.11
N LYS A 215 -21.27 9.39 1.47
CA LYS A 215 -21.46 8.68 2.73
C LYS A 215 -20.16 8.62 3.52
N PRO A 216 -20.21 8.60 4.86
CA PRO A 216 -19.01 8.36 5.66
C PRO A 216 -18.45 6.97 5.33
N GLY A 217 -17.13 6.89 5.28
CA GLY A 217 -16.46 5.58 5.16
C GLY A 217 -16.55 4.79 6.46
N THR A 218 -16.26 3.51 6.39
CA THR A 218 -16.25 2.58 7.52
C THR A 218 -14.85 2.46 8.10
N LYS A 219 -14.70 2.66 9.42
CA LYS A 219 -13.44 2.35 10.11
C LYS A 219 -13.18 0.84 10.05
N ALA A 220 -11.98 0.48 9.63
CA ALA A 220 -11.60 -0.90 9.40
C ALA A 220 -10.09 -1.10 9.68
N ARG A 221 -9.65 -2.35 9.64
CA ARG A 221 -8.26 -2.76 9.76
C ARG A 221 -7.83 -3.46 8.48
N LEU A 222 -6.65 -3.10 7.99
CA LEU A 222 -6.01 -3.71 6.84
C LEU A 222 -4.82 -4.56 7.32
N ARG A 223 -4.88 -5.86 7.07
CA ARG A 223 -3.86 -6.84 7.49
C ARG A 223 -3.07 -7.42 6.32
#